data_a38fc96667350cf7eb04ea873419c4a1
#
_entry.id   a38fc96667350cf7eb04ea873419c4a1
#
_cell.length_a   1.000
_cell.length_b   1.000
_cell.length_c   1.000
_cell.angle_alpha   90.00
_cell.angle_beta   90.00
_cell.angle_gamma   90.00
#
_symmetry.space_group_name_H-M   'P 1'
#
loop_
_entity.id
_entity.type
_entity.pdbx_description
1 polymer ?
#
loop_
_entity_poly.entity_id
_entity_poly.type
_entity_poly.pdbx_seq_one_letter_code
_entity_poly.pdbx_strand_id
1 'polypeptide(L)'
;MCSSDLVVFKTEKGKFNAVIEQVIECHKKGQPVLVGTVSVEKSEYLSRLLKNKGIKHEVLNAKHHDREAMIVAQAGKYGAVTIATNMAGRGTDIMLGGNAEYKSLADLQKMGYSEEVAVEAAGFSNTQDEEVLAARAEYKKLYAKYSDEVKELAEKVREAGGLYIIGTERHESRRIDNQLRGRSGRQGDPGESTFFLSLEDDLMRIFGGERITAMMDTLKVDENTPIQSKMLTGVIESSQKKIEGRNFNIRKNVLNYDDVMNTQREIIYKQRQQVLDGEDLHENILGMIKEFVEDSVNMYITDEDVQDNWNLQGLKDRLMGIITVEDDFNYTPQELDEITKKDIVDLLEDRALKIYAKREEDLGQELLHEIERVVLLKVVDTKWMAHIDDMDELKKGIGLRSYGQKNPVVEYRMEGMDMFDDMVASIREDTVRMLFTIQVRKNSAAPKREDVLKPGEHHNMTVRKAKKPGRNDLCPCGSGKKYKNCCGAGNGVQADEAEQAENSSDSSEE
;
A
#
# COMPACT_ATOMS: atom_id res chain seq x y z
N MET A 1 30.27 23.40 13.73
CA MET A 1 30.15 22.75 12.40
C MET A 1 30.20 21.25 12.63
N CYS A 2 29.25 20.48 12.07
CA CYS A 2 29.33 19.03 12.18
C CYS A 2 30.47 18.52 11.30
N SER A 3 31.46 17.82 11.90
CA SER A 3 32.42 17.03 11.13
C SER A 3 31.71 15.81 10.54
N SER A 4 32.02 15.45 9.31
CA SER A 4 31.43 14.28 8.64
C SER A 4 32.52 13.49 7.96
N ASP A 5 32.89 12.39 8.57
CA ASP A 5 33.95 11.52 8.09
C ASP A 5 33.42 10.21 7.50
N LEU A 6 34.21 9.62 6.60
CA LEU A 6 33.94 8.33 6.00
C LEU A 6 35.15 7.43 6.22
N VAL A 7 34.91 6.28 6.83
CA VAL A 7 35.93 5.27 7.09
C VAL A 7 35.50 3.96 6.45
N VAL A 8 36.38 3.37 5.62
CA VAL A 8 36.07 2.12 4.90
C VAL A 8 36.98 1.01 5.42
N PHE A 9 36.43 -0.18 5.61
CA PHE A 9 37.14 -1.39 6.02
C PHE A 9 37.01 -2.46 4.95
N LYS A 10 37.93 -3.41 4.96
CA LYS A 10 37.90 -4.54 4.04
C LYS A 10 36.73 -5.48 4.35
N THR A 11 36.51 -5.81 5.63
CA THR A 11 35.51 -6.77 6.08
C THR A 11 34.47 -6.13 7.01
N GLU A 12 33.27 -6.72 7.08
CA GLU A 12 32.26 -6.32 8.08
C GLU A 12 32.75 -6.47 9.52
N LYS A 13 33.53 -7.51 9.79
CA LYS A 13 34.09 -7.75 11.13
C LYS A 13 35.02 -6.62 11.56
N GLY A 14 35.92 -6.18 10.68
CA GLY A 14 36.81 -5.04 10.93
C GLY A 14 36.02 -3.74 11.15
N LYS A 15 34.99 -3.51 10.34
CA LYS A 15 34.05 -2.38 10.47
C LYS A 15 33.39 -2.37 11.88
N PHE A 16 32.78 -3.48 12.29
CA PHE A 16 32.09 -3.53 13.59
C PHE A 16 33.03 -3.41 14.78
N ASN A 17 34.27 -3.94 14.68
CA ASN A 17 35.29 -3.72 15.72
C ASN A 17 35.58 -2.22 15.88
N ALA A 18 35.79 -1.51 14.79
CA ALA A 18 36.05 -0.07 14.80
C ALA A 18 34.85 0.73 15.33
N VAL A 19 33.62 0.35 14.98
CA VAL A 19 32.38 0.96 15.51
C VAL A 19 32.34 0.80 17.06
N ILE A 20 32.65 -0.38 17.56
CA ILE A 20 32.64 -0.66 19.02
C ILE A 20 33.71 0.17 19.73
N GLU A 21 34.91 0.25 19.17
CA GLU A 21 35.99 1.07 19.76
C GLU A 21 35.58 2.55 19.82
N GLN A 22 34.97 3.08 18.75
CA GLN A 22 34.45 4.45 18.71
C GLN A 22 33.35 4.68 19.75
N VAL A 23 32.42 3.73 19.89
CA VAL A 23 31.36 3.81 20.91
C VAL A 23 31.96 3.81 22.33
N ILE A 24 32.97 2.97 22.58
CA ILE A 24 33.67 2.92 23.89
C ILE A 24 34.37 4.24 24.19
N GLU A 25 35.02 4.83 23.21
CA GLU A 25 35.71 6.12 23.32
C GLU A 25 34.74 7.25 23.69
N CYS A 26 33.63 7.38 22.91
CA CYS A 26 32.60 8.37 23.15
C CYS A 26 31.95 8.17 24.54
N HIS A 27 31.59 6.94 24.89
CA HIS A 27 31.00 6.61 26.18
C HIS A 27 31.93 7.00 27.39
N LYS A 28 33.23 6.77 27.25
CA LYS A 28 34.22 7.21 28.27
C LYS A 28 34.32 8.73 28.41
N LYS A 29 34.12 9.47 27.30
CA LYS A 29 34.05 10.94 27.27
C LYS A 29 32.72 11.48 27.82
N GLY A 30 31.72 10.64 27.98
CA GLY A 30 30.35 11.05 28.31
C GLY A 30 29.56 11.58 27.13
N GLN A 31 30.09 11.44 25.94
CA GLN A 31 29.43 11.85 24.69
C GLN A 31 28.33 10.84 24.32
N PRO A 32 27.07 11.26 24.11
CA PRO A 32 26.01 10.37 23.66
C PRO A 32 26.24 9.93 22.21
N VAL A 33 25.93 8.64 21.94
CA VAL A 33 26.12 8.03 20.62
C VAL A 33 24.81 7.44 20.10
N LEU A 34 24.47 7.77 18.87
CA LEU A 34 23.39 7.14 18.11
C LEU A 34 23.97 6.35 16.94
N VAL A 35 23.83 5.03 16.97
CA VAL A 35 24.31 4.14 15.92
C VAL A 35 23.16 3.77 15.01
N GLY A 36 23.24 4.18 13.75
CA GLY A 36 22.28 3.82 12.70
C GLY A 36 22.68 2.52 11.99
N THR A 37 21.77 1.54 11.94
CA THR A 37 21.93 0.28 11.20
C THR A 37 20.87 0.15 10.12
N VAL A 38 21.15 -0.60 9.05
CA VAL A 38 20.23 -0.75 7.91
C VAL A 38 19.20 -1.85 8.16
N SER A 39 19.53 -2.87 8.96
CA SER A 39 18.64 -4.00 9.25
C SER A 39 18.52 -4.29 10.73
N VAL A 40 17.41 -4.97 11.11
CA VAL A 40 17.18 -5.46 12.47
C VAL A 40 18.27 -6.43 12.90
N GLU A 41 18.68 -7.33 12.01
CA GLU A 41 19.71 -8.35 12.27
C GLU A 41 21.06 -7.70 12.64
N LYS A 42 21.48 -6.67 11.89
CA LYS A 42 22.71 -5.92 12.15
C LYS A 42 22.64 -5.15 13.48
N SER A 43 21.45 -4.65 13.84
CA SER A 43 21.23 -4.00 15.13
C SER A 43 21.37 -4.98 16.31
N GLU A 44 20.79 -6.17 16.18
CA GLU A 44 20.88 -7.23 17.18
C GLU A 44 22.31 -7.80 17.29
N TYR A 45 23.02 -7.92 16.16
CA TYR A 45 24.41 -8.34 16.12
C TYR A 45 25.29 -7.34 16.89
N LEU A 46 25.18 -6.05 16.57
CA LEU A 46 25.92 -5.00 17.26
C LEU A 46 25.57 -4.93 18.77
N SER A 47 24.29 -5.08 19.10
CA SER A 47 23.84 -5.15 20.50
C SER A 47 24.53 -6.28 21.28
N ARG A 48 24.62 -7.48 20.67
CA ARG A 48 25.33 -8.60 21.29
C ARG A 48 26.83 -8.28 21.55
N LEU A 49 27.48 -7.65 20.58
CA LEU A 49 28.87 -7.26 20.68
C LEU A 49 29.09 -6.22 21.79
N LEU A 50 28.24 -5.19 21.91
CA LEU A 50 28.32 -4.17 22.95
C LEU A 50 28.01 -4.75 24.35
N LYS A 51 27.07 -5.68 24.46
CA LYS A 51 26.80 -6.42 25.70
C LYS A 51 28.04 -7.20 26.19
N ASN A 52 28.73 -7.88 25.27
CA ASN A 52 29.97 -8.60 25.57
C ASN A 52 31.08 -7.67 26.07
N LYS A 53 31.06 -6.39 25.68
CA LYS A 53 31.99 -5.35 26.17
C LYS A 53 31.50 -4.63 27.42
N GLY A 54 30.34 -5.01 27.98
CA GLY A 54 29.76 -4.40 29.20
C GLY A 54 29.16 -3.00 29.00
N ILE A 55 28.92 -2.54 27.77
CA ILE A 55 28.34 -1.22 27.47
C ILE A 55 26.82 -1.29 27.57
N LYS A 56 26.24 -0.49 28.46
CA LYS A 56 24.78 -0.30 28.55
C LYS A 56 24.30 0.47 27.34
N HIS A 57 23.32 -0.05 26.66
CA HIS A 57 22.74 0.57 25.45
C HIS A 57 21.28 0.23 25.32
N GLU A 58 20.54 1.08 24.60
CA GLU A 58 19.16 0.85 24.20
C GLU A 58 19.12 0.48 22.72
N VAL A 59 18.19 -0.43 22.35
CA VAL A 59 17.99 -0.86 20.97
C VAL A 59 16.61 -0.45 20.52
N LEU A 60 16.56 0.27 19.42
CA LEU A 60 15.35 0.76 18.78
C LEU A 60 15.20 0.09 17.43
N ASN A 61 14.27 -0.84 17.33
CA ASN A 61 13.95 -1.58 16.12
C ASN A 61 12.44 -1.81 16.02
N ALA A 62 11.98 -2.34 14.88
CA ALA A 62 10.57 -2.61 14.60
C ALA A 62 9.84 -3.49 15.64
N LYS A 63 10.59 -4.18 16.51
CA LYS A 63 10.03 -5.04 17.57
C LYS A 63 9.60 -4.26 18.83
N HIS A 64 9.98 -2.99 18.97
CA HIS A 64 9.82 -2.19 20.20
C HIS A 64 9.20 -0.82 19.95
N HIS A 65 8.15 -0.75 19.11
CA HIS A 65 7.48 0.51 18.75
C HIS A 65 6.92 1.27 19.96
N ASP A 66 6.36 0.57 20.93
CA ASP A 66 5.67 1.19 22.08
C ASP A 66 6.60 2.08 22.94
N ARG A 67 7.91 1.81 22.88
CA ARG A 67 8.92 2.53 23.67
C ARG A 67 9.78 3.47 22.82
N GLU A 68 9.49 3.58 21.52
CA GLU A 68 10.33 4.33 20.58
C GLU A 68 10.53 5.78 20.98
N ALA A 69 9.44 6.51 21.22
CA ALA A 69 9.50 7.93 21.57
C ALA A 69 10.30 8.17 22.85
N MET A 70 10.14 7.31 23.85
CA MET A 70 10.84 7.39 25.13
C MET A 70 12.36 7.16 24.97
N ILE A 71 12.75 6.14 24.19
CA ILE A 71 14.16 5.81 23.97
C ILE A 71 14.84 6.95 23.19
N VAL A 72 14.19 7.46 22.14
CA VAL A 72 14.73 8.56 21.32
C VAL A 72 14.86 9.85 22.12
N ALA A 73 13.88 10.20 22.95
CA ALA A 73 13.91 11.37 23.80
C ALA A 73 15.08 11.35 24.80
N GLN A 74 15.54 10.16 25.20
CA GLN A 74 16.66 9.97 26.12
C GLN A 74 18.00 9.70 25.43
N ALA A 75 18.03 9.58 24.09
CA ALA A 75 19.25 9.27 23.34
C ALA A 75 20.33 10.37 23.44
N GLY A 76 19.96 11.61 23.77
CA GLY A 76 20.90 12.72 24.02
C GLY A 76 21.46 12.82 25.44
N LYS A 77 21.14 11.87 26.33
CA LYS A 77 21.60 11.87 27.70
C LYS A 77 23.12 11.61 27.80
N TYR A 78 23.78 12.18 28.79
CA TYR A 78 25.21 12.03 29.03
C TYR A 78 25.63 10.55 29.01
N GLY A 79 26.55 10.20 28.12
CA GLY A 79 27.09 8.85 27.95
C GLY A 79 26.07 7.80 27.44
N ALA A 80 24.92 8.20 26.93
CA ALA A 80 23.93 7.29 26.37
C ALA A 80 24.45 6.63 25.08
N VAL A 81 24.13 5.34 24.90
CA VAL A 81 24.37 4.63 23.63
C VAL A 81 23.08 4.04 23.16
N THR A 82 22.67 4.46 21.94
CA THR A 82 21.42 4.01 21.32
C THR A 82 21.71 3.42 19.94
N ILE A 83 21.23 2.21 19.70
CA ILE A 83 21.27 1.58 18.37
C ILE A 83 19.88 1.75 17.75
N ALA A 84 19.80 2.35 16.59
CA ALA A 84 18.54 2.54 15.89
C ALA A 84 18.57 1.90 14.50
N THR A 85 17.55 1.09 14.15
CA THR A 85 17.36 0.66 12.78
C THR A 85 16.61 1.73 12.02
N ASN A 86 17.14 2.05 10.85
CA ASN A 86 16.57 2.84 9.78
C ASN A 86 15.46 3.81 10.19
N MET A 87 15.81 5.08 10.44
CA MET A 87 14.87 6.20 10.68
C MET A 87 13.97 6.09 11.93
N ALA A 88 14.22 5.16 12.83
CA ALA A 88 13.54 5.10 14.12
C ALA A 88 13.60 6.47 14.83
N GLY A 89 12.50 6.91 15.40
CA GLY A 89 12.35 8.23 16.02
C GLY A 89 12.25 9.40 15.03
N ARG A 90 11.78 9.19 13.81
CA ARG A 90 11.49 10.28 12.88
C ARG A 90 10.36 11.16 13.44
N GLY A 91 10.60 12.49 13.49
CA GLY A 91 9.65 13.45 14.07
C GLY A 91 9.91 13.76 15.55
N THR A 92 10.77 13.01 16.25
CA THR A 92 11.17 13.29 17.63
C THR A 92 12.53 13.99 17.66
N ASP A 93 12.63 15.08 18.41
CA ASP A 93 13.89 15.79 18.65
C ASP A 93 14.72 15.08 19.72
N ILE A 94 16.04 14.96 19.49
CA ILE A 94 17.00 14.46 20.46
C ILE A 94 17.60 15.68 21.17
N MET A 95 17.16 15.91 22.39
CA MET A 95 17.67 17.00 23.23
C MET A 95 18.92 16.56 23.98
N LEU A 96 19.97 17.41 23.97
CA LEU A 96 21.19 17.15 24.75
C LEU A 96 20.87 17.20 26.25
N GLY A 97 21.46 16.25 27.02
CA GLY A 97 21.17 16.09 28.43
C GLY A 97 19.98 15.19 28.74
N GLY A 98 19.14 14.92 27.76
CA GLY A 98 17.89 14.14 27.88
C GLY A 98 16.63 15.01 27.88
N ASN A 99 15.48 14.42 28.05
CA ASN A 99 14.18 15.12 28.08
C ASN A 99 13.58 15.05 29.50
N ALA A 100 13.42 16.21 30.13
CA ALA A 100 12.88 16.38 31.49
C ALA A 100 11.39 15.98 31.57
N GLU A 101 10.61 16.25 30.51
CA GLU A 101 9.19 15.92 30.42
C GLU A 101 8.96 14.42 30.50
N TYR A 102 9.62 13.64 29.64
CA TYR A 102 9.53 12.18 29.66
C TYR A 102 9.98 11.56 30.99
N LYS A 103 11.00 12.14 31.61
CA LYS A 103 11.50 11.67 32.93
C LYS A 103 10.45 11.93 34.00
N SER A 104 9.80 13.09 33.97
CA SER A 104 8.73 13.45 34.92
C SER A 104 7.49 12.58 34.74
N LEU A 105 7.08 12.30 33.51
CA LEU A 105 5.96 11.41 33.19
C LEU A 105 6.22 9.98 33.69
N ALA A 106 7.44 9.45 33.44
CA ALA A 106 7.80 8.12 33.88
C ALA A 106 7.81 7.97 35.44
N ASP A 107 8.15 9.03 36.14
CA ASP A 107 8.13 8.99 37.61
C ASP A 107 6.71 9.17 38.16
N LEU A 108 5.83 9.95 37.50
CA LEU A 108 4.41 9.98 37.86
C LEU A 108 3.77 8.60 37.73
N GLN A 109 4.05 7.88 36.63
CA GLN A 109 3.56 6.50 36.44
C GLN A 109 4.06 5.56 37.57
N LYS A 110 5.32 5.70 38.02
CA LYS A 110 5.83 4.92 39.16
C LYS A 110 5.19 5.28 40.50
N MET A 111 4.69 6.50 40.64
CA MET A 111 3.91 6.95 41.78
C MET A 111 2.47 6.39 41.79
N GLY A 112 2.02 5.72 40.70
CA GLY A 112 0.75 5.04 40.63
C GLY A 112 -0.32 5.77 39.78
N TYR A 113 0.01 6.90 39.16
CA TYR A 113 -0.91 7.58 38.25
C TYR A 113 -1.02 6.83 36.93
N SER A 114 -2.22 6.78 36.36
CA SER A 114 -2.42 6.18 35.03
C SER A 114 -1.69 6.97 33.94
N GLU A 115 -1.42 6.35 32.81
CA GLU A 115 -0.78 7.02 31.67
C GLU A 115 -1.60 8.22 31.17
N GLU A 116 -2.94 8.07 31.12
CA GLU A 116 -3.89 9.11 30.69
C GLU A 116 -3.82 10.32 31.64
N VAL A 117 -3.88 10.08 32.95
CA VAL A 117 -3.77 11.14 34.00
C VAL A 117 -2.41 11.83 33.95
N ALA A 118 -1.31 11.08 33.75
CA ALA A 118 0.03 11.64 33.65
C ALA A 118 0.20 12.55 32.41
N VAL A 119 -0.31 12.14 31.26
CA VAL A 119 -0.28 12.95 30.02
C VAL A 119 -1.17 14.20 30.16
N GLU A 120 -2.37 14.07 30.74
CA GLU A 120 -3.25 15.22 30.99
C GLU A 120 -2.67 16.20 32.02
N ALA A 121 -1.94 15.70 33.01
CA ALA A 121 -1.22 16.52 33.98
C ALA A 121 -0.11 17.37 33.36
N ALA A 122 0.57 16.86 32.33
CA ALA A 122 1.58 17.61 31.56
C ALA A 122 0.95 18.61 30.60
N GLY A 123 -0.31 18.40 30.20
CA GLY A 123 -1.06 19.27 29.27
C GLY A 123 -1.56 20.57 29.92
N PHE A 124 -2.11 21.44 29.04
CA PHE A 124 -2.71 22.73 29.44
C PHE A 124 -4.25 22.68 29.53
N SER A 125 -4.85 21.48 29.61
CA SER A 125 -6.30 21.33 29.72
C SER A 125 -6.86 21.98 30.99
N ASN A 126 -8.01 22.67 30.87
CA ASN A 126 -8.77 23.14 32.04
C ASN A 126 -9.64 22.00 32.57
N THR A 127 -9.06 21.17 33.44
CA THR A 127 -9.80 20.09 34.11
C THR A 127 -10.11 20.49 35.54
N GLN A 128 -11.26 19.96 36.07
CA GLN A 128 -11.66 20.07 37.47
C GLN A 128 -11.46 18.74 38.21
N ASP A 129 -10.85 17.76 37.57
CA ASP A 129 -10.57 16.45 38.15
C ASP A 129 -9.48 16.60 39.22
N GLU A 130 -9.82 16.24 40.47
CA GLU A 130 -8.89 16.36 41.62
C GLU A 130 -7.66 15.49 41.45
N GLU A 131 -7.77 14.32 40.82
CA GLU A 131 -6.65 13.42 40.57
C GLU A 131 -5.67 14.04 39.58
N VAL A 132 -6.17 14.61 38.48
CA VAL A 132 -5.36 15.30 37.47
C VAL A 132 -4.71 16.55 38.05
N LEU A 133 -5.40 17.31 38.91
CA LEU A 133 -4.83 18.50 39.57
C LEU A 133 -3.72 18.13 40.55
N ALA A 134 -3.87 17.03 41.32
CA ALA A 134 -2.81 16.52 42.21
C ALA A 134 -1.61 16.04 41.38
N ALA A 135 -1.85 15.26 40.33
CA ALA A 135 -0.80 14.80 39.42
C ALA A 135 -0.05 16.00 38.77
N ARG A 136 -0.76 17.05 38.37
CA ARG A 136 -0.18 18.29 37.80
C ARG A 136 0.71 19.03 38.78
N ALA A 137 0.35 19.07 40.04
CA ALA A 137 1.19 19.68 41.11
C ALA A 137 2.49 18.92 41.29
N GLU A 138 2.45 17.58 41.32
CA GLU A 138 3.64 16.74 41.41
C GLU A 138 4.46 16.80 40.12
N TYR A 139 3.83 16.79 38.95
CA TYR A 139 4.51 16.96 37.65
C TYR A 139 5.35 18.24 37.62
N LYS A 140 4.78 19.39 38.06
CA LYS A 140 5.50 20.65 38.07
C LYS A 140 6.74 20.61 38.96
N LYS A 141 6.67 19.94 40.11
CA LYS A 141 7.85 19.78 41.03
C LYS A 141 8.90 18.89 40.36
N LEU A 142 8.50 17.76 39.80
CA LEU A 142 9.42 16.82 39.14
C LEU A 142 10.05 17.48 37.91
N TYR A 143 9.26 18.17 37.11
CA TYR A 143 9.73 18.86 35.91
C TYR A 143 10.74 19.96 36.24
N ALA A 144 10.50 20.79 37.25
CA ALA A 144 11.43 21.80 37.69
C ALA A 144 12.77 21.20 38.13
N LYS A 145 12.73 20.14 38.94
CA LYS A 145 13.92 19.39 39.38
C LYS A 145 14.70 18.80 38.18
N TYR A 146 14.00 18.11 37.27
CA TYR A 146 14.67 17.49 36.14
C TYR A 146 15.11 18.47 35.08
N SER A 147 14.42 19.59 34.92
CA SER A 147 14.82 20.66 34.01
C SER A 147 16.22 21.21 34.37
N ASP A 148 16.47 21.45 35.65
CA ASP A 148 17.77 21.97 36.08
C ASP A 148 18.87 20.89 35.97
N GLU A 149 18.57 19.63 36.32
CA GLU A 149 19.51 18.51 36.13
C GLU A 149 19.86 18.33 34.63
N VAL A 150 18.84 18.40 33.73
CA VAL A 150 19.03 18.27 32.28
C VAL A 150 19.88 19.41 31.73
N LYS A 151 19.68 20.64 32.19
CA LYS A 151 20.51 21.79 31.76
C LYS A 151 21.98 21.58 32.09
N GLU A 152 22.28 21.16 33.33
CA GLU A 152 23.66 20.89 33.73
C GLU A 152 24.29 19.74 32.92
N LEU A 153 23.53 18.66 32.69
CA LEU A 153 23.99 17.55 31.86
C LEU A 153 24.13 17.95 30.37
N ALA A 154 23.28 18.82 29.85
CA ALA A 154 23.38 19.32 28.50
C ALA A 154 24.69 20.09 28.27
N GLU A 155 25.11 20.93 29.20
CA GLU A 155 26.41 21.63 29.12
C GLU A 155 27.58 20.62 29.08
N LYS A 156 27.58 19.63 29.95
CA LYS A 156 28.60 18.58 29.93
C LYS A 156 28.64 17.80 28.61
N VAL A 157 27.46 17.55 27.99
CA VAL A 157 27.36 16.91 26.67
C VAL A 157 27.88 17.84 25.58
N ARG A 158 27.61 19.15 25.64
CA ARG A 158 28.16 20.13 24.70
C ARG A 158 29.67 20.22 24.76
N GLU A 159 30.24 20.23 25.98
CA GLU A 159 31.70 20.17 26.21
C GLU A 159 32.32 18.88 25.69
N ALA A 160 31.60 17.73 25.77
CA ALA A 160 32.04 16.45 25.25
C ALA A 160 31.95 16.36 23.68
N GLY A 161 31.37 17.37 22.99
CA GLY A 161 31.24 17.41 21.52
C GLY A 161 29.83 17.22 20.98
N GLY A 162 28.81 17.14 21.88
CA GLY A 162 27.41 16.94 21.50
C GLY A 162 27.08 15.52 21.07
N LEU A 163 25.99 15.34 20.31
CA LEU A 163 25.55 14.02 19.86
C LEU A 163 26.46 13.47 18.73
N TYR A 164 27.01 12.28 18.92
CA TYR A 164 27.79 11.57 17.93
C TYR A 164 26.93 10.58 17.15
N ILE A 165 26.92 10.69 15.82
CA ILE A 165 26.20 9.79 14.93
C ILE A 165 27.15 8.81 14.27
N ILE A 166 26.86 7.53 14.38
CA ILE A 166 27.57 6.46 13.67
C ILE A 166 26.63 5.83 12.66
N GLY A 167 26.95 5.93 11.36
CA GLY A 167 26.31 5.14 10.33
C GLY A 167 27.12 3.87 10.08
N THR A 168 26.51 2.69 10.17
CA THR A 168 27.21 1.42 9.92
C THR A 168 27.22 1.01 8.46
N GLU A 169 26.39 1.65 7.63
CA GLU A 169 26.30 1.43 6.19
C GLU A 169 25.72 2.66 5.50
N ARG A 170 25.87 2.73 4.18
CA ARG A 170 25.15 3.68 3.34
C ARG A 170 23.79 3.10 2.93
N HIS A 171 22.77 3.94 2.97
CA HIS A 171 21.45 3.61 2.44
C HIS A 171 21.45 3.77 0.91
N GLU A 172 20.43 3.21 0.27
CA GLU A 172 20.21 3.38 -1.17
C GLU A 172 19.99 4.84 -1.59
N SER A 173 19.52 5.68 -0.66
CA SER A 173 19.28 7.10 -0.90
C SER A 173 20.12 7.98 0.01
N ARG A 174 20.85 8.92 -0.60
CA ARG A 174 21.62 9.94 0.12
C ARG A 174 20.77 10.77 1.07
N ARG A 175 19.49 10.93 0.76
CA ARG A 175 18.55 11.65 1.64
C ARG A 175 18.41 10.98 2.99
N ILE A 176 18.37 9.66 3.04
CA ILE A 176 18.26 8.89 4.28
C ILE A 176 19.54 9.07 5.12
N ASP A 177 20.72 8.98 4.50
CA ASP A 177 21.99 9.25 5.18
C ASP A 177 22.04 10.66 5.78
N ASN A 178 21.59 11.66 5.01
CA ASN A 178 21.53 13.03 5.49
C ASN A 178 20.51 13.22 6.63
N GLN A 179 19.40 12.48 6.64
CA GLN A 179 18.45 12.49 7.75
C GLN A 179 19.03 11.87 9.01
N LEU A 180 19.88 10.85 8.89
CA LEU A 180 20.61 10.28 10.00
C LEU A 180 21.64 11.30 10.52
N ARG A 181 22.47 11.87 9.67
CA ARG A 181 23.43 12.92 10.03
C ARG A 181 22.77 14.12 10.68
N GLY A 182 21.64 14.56 10.14
CA GLY A 182 20.89 15.70 10.64
C GLY A 182 20.23 15.53 12.01
N ARG A 183 20.43 14.38 12.66
CA ARG A 183 20.07 14.19 14.05
C ARG A 183 21.06 14.82 15.02
N SER A 184 22.29 15.03 14.59
CA SER A 184 23.35 15.74 15.28
C SER A 184 23.39 17.21 14.88
N GLY A 185 23.90 18.07 15.75
CA GLY A 185 24.09 19.51 15.47
C GLY A 185 22.79 20.30 15.32
N ARG A 186 21.71 19.91 15.96
CA ARG A 186 20.44 20.63 15.93
C ARG A 186 20.48 21.86 16.81
N GLN A 187 19.71 22.88 16.46
CA GLN A 187 19.55 24.15 17.22
C GLN A 187 20.88 24.87 17.52
N GLY A 188 21.93 24.63 16.72
CA GLY A 188 23.25 25.23 16.93
C GLY A 188 24.14 24.48 17.89
N ASP A 189 23.71 23.36 18.44
CA ASP A 189 24.53 22.50 19.29
C ASP A 189 25.70 21.87 18.52
N PRO A 190 26.83 21.56 19.16
CA PRO A 190 27.90 20.79 18.54
C PRO A 190 27.44 19.37 18.23
N GLY A 191 28.12 18.71 17.28
CA GLY A 191 27.84 17.33 16.95
C GLY A 191 28.73 16.80 15.85
N GLU A 192 28.89 15.50 15.80
CA GLU A 192 29.77 14.78 14.89
C GLU A 192 29.03 13.64 14.20
N SER A 193 29.48 13.25 13.00
CA SER A 193 28.92 12.09 12.32
C SER A 193 30.00 11.37 11.53
N THR A 194 30.07 10.05 11.68
CA THR A 194 31.00 9.18 10.95
C THR A 194 30.27 7.98 10.35
N PHE A 195 30.57 7.66 9.11
CA PHE A 195 30.11 6.45 8.47
C PHE A 195 31.23 5.42 8.40
N PHE A 196 30.99 4.26 8.99
CA PHE A 196 31.86 3.10 8.94
C PHE A 196 31.29 2.12 7.91
N LEU A 197 32.04 1.89 6.85
CA LEU A 197 31.60 1.04 5.72
C LEU A 197 32.54 -0.16 5.57
N SER A 198 32.01 -1.21 4.95
CA SER A 198 32.79 -2.37 4.52
C SER A 198 32.69 -2.55 3.01
N LEU A 199 33.74 -3.13 2.39
CA LEU A 199 33.65 -3.56 0.99
C LEU A 199 32.65 -4.73 0.80
N GLU A 200 32.28 -5.40 1.89
CA GLU A 200 31.30 -6.48 1.91
C GLU A 200 29.86 -5.97 2.05
N ASP A 201 29.63 -4.67 2.34
CA ASP A 201 28.31 -4.08 2.41
C ASP A 201 27.58 -4.19 1.06
N ASP A 202 26.25 -4.40 1.08
CA ASP A 202 25.45 -4.67 -0.10
C ASP A 202 25.63 -3.63 -1.22
N LEU A 203 25.67 -2.35 -0.86
CA LEU A 203 25.89 -1.27 -1.82
C LEU A 203 27.27 -1.39 -2.51
N MET A 204 28.29 -1.80 -1.77
CA MET A 204 29.65 -1.99 -2.33
C MET A 204 29.74 -3.24 -3.17
N ARG A 205 29.09 -4.34 -2.76
CA ARG A 205 29.07 -5.61 -3.49
C ARG A 205 28.45 -5.46 -4.89
N ILE A 206 27.33 -4.71 -5.00
CA ILE A 206 26.63 -4.49 -6.28
C ILE A 206 27.49 -3.71 -7.29
N PHE A 207 28.37 -2.80 -6.85
CA PHE A 207 29.13 -1.88 -7.72
C PHE A 207 30.62 -2.15 -7.82
N GLY A 208 31.04 -3.39 -7.63
CA GLY A 208 32.42 -3.82 -7.89
C GLY A 208 33.30 -3.88 -6.65
N GLY A 209 32.71 -4.03 -5.47
CA GLY A 209 33.42 -4.30 -4.23
C GLY A 209 34.39 -5.48 -4.35
N GLU A 210 34.03 -6.54 -5.09
CA GLU A 210 34.88 -7.71 -5.34
C GLU A 210 36.22 -7.37 -6.01
N ARG A 211 36.25 -6.46 -6.99
CA ARG A 211 37.49 -6.04 -7.65
C ARG A 211 38.38 -5.26 -6.69
N ILE A 212 37.81 -4.41 -5.87
CA ILE A 212 38.54 -3.63 -4.88
C ILE A 212 39.07 -4.56 -3.77
N THR A 213 38.25 -5.51 -3.33
CA THR A 213 38.64 -6.53 -2.34
C THR A 213 39.80 -7.37 -2.85
N ALA A 214 39.77 -7.88 -4.09
CA ALA A 214 40.86 -8.63 -4.69
C ALA A 214 42.17 -7.81 -4.79
N MET A 215 42.06 -6.51 -5.07
CA MET A 215 43.21 -5.61 -5.07
C MET A 215 43.79 -5.44 -3.65
N MET A 216 42.92 -5.30 -2.64
CA MET A 216 43.32 -5.18 -1.23
C MET A 216 43.92 -6.48 -0.70
N ASP A 217 43.43 -7.65 -1.17
CA ASP A 217 44.04 -8.95 -0.86
C ASP A 217 45.47 -9.06 -1.38
N THR A 218 45.67 -8.57 -2.58
CA THR A 218 47.01 -8.53 -3.21
C THR A 218 47.95 -7.62 -2.42
N LEU A 219 47.44 -6.51 -1.87
CA LEU A 219 48.21 -5.57 -1.06
C LEU A 219 48.36 -6.02 0.41
N LYS A 220 47.79 -7.18 0.80
CA LYS A 220 47.84 -7.72 2.18
C LYS A 220 47.40 -6.72 3.24
N VAL A 221 46.38 -5.91 2.96
CA VAL A 221 45.81 -4.95 3.93
C VAL A 221 45.12 -5.73 5.06
N ASP A 222 45.45 -5.39 6.32
CA ASP A 222 44.86 -6.01 7.50
C ASP A 222 43.34 -5.65 7.61
N GLU A 223 42.54 -6.58 8.16
CA GLU A 223 41.08 -6.44 8.28
C GLU A 223 40.66 -5.23 9.12
N ASN A 224 41.43 -4.86 10.12
CA ASN A 224 41.12 -3.76 11.03
C ASN A 224 41.73 -2.41 10.59
N THR A 225 42.47 -2.38 9.46
CA THR A 225 43.08 -1.15 8.98
C THR A 225 42.08 -0.30 8.26
N PRO A 226 41.84 0.97 8.67
CA PRO A 226 40.94 1.88 7.99
C PRO A 226 41.52 2.33 6.64
N ILE A 227 40.73 2.23 5.59
CA ILE A 227 41.09 2.64 4.24
C ILE A 227 40.52 4.05 4.01
N GLN A 228 41.37 5.05 4.07
CA GLN A 228 41.01 6.43 3.78
C GLN A 228 41.44 6.79 2.34
N SER A 229 40.50 6.82 1.43
CA SER A 229 40.77 7.18 0.03
C SER A 229 39.64 8.02 -0.56
N LYS A 230 39.98 9.21 -1.05
CA LYS A 230 39.03 10.08 -1.77
C LYS A 230 38.41 9.38 -2.99
N MET A 231 39.15 8.44 -3.58
CA MET A 231 38.70 7.64 -4.72
C MET A 231 37.52 6.72 -4.31
N LEU A 232 37.59 6.07 -3.13
CA LEU A 232 36.52 5.23 -2.61
C LEU A 232 35.27 6.05 -2.31
N THR A 233 35.44 7.23 -1.73
CA THR A 233 34.28 8.15 -1.50
C THR A 233 33.55 8.46 -2.80
N GLY A 234 34.28 8.76 -3.87
CA GLY A 234 33.70 9.02 -5.19
C GLY A 234 32.97 7.81 -5.81
N VAL A 235 33.54 6.60 -5.62
CA VAL A 235 32.90 5.35 -6.06
C VAL A 235 31.59 5.11 -5.32
N ILE A 236 31.59 5.27 -3.99
CA ILE A 236 30.40 5.08 -3.15
C ILE A 236 29.29 6.08 -3.54
N GLU A 237 29.64 7.36 -3.70
CA GLU A 237 28.66 8.39 -4.10
C GLU A 237 28.09 8.13 -5.50
N SER A 238 28.93 7.70 -6.45
CA SER A 238 28.49 7.33 -7.80
C SER A 238 27.57 6.11 -7.79
N SER A 239 27.89 5.11 -6.97
CA SER A 239 27.08 3.90 -6.81
C SER A 239 25.70 4.21 -6.22
N GLN A 240 25.68 4.99 -5.17
CA GLN A 240 24.43 5.46 -4.56
C GLN A 240 23.56 6.24 -5.58
N LYS A 241 24.15 7.15 -6.35
CA LYS A 241 23.45 7.90 -7.39
C LYS A 241 22.88 7.00 -8.49
N LYS A 242 23.58 5.91 -8.85
CA LYS A 242 23.08 4.93 -9.84
C LYS A 242 21.87 4.17 -9.29
N ILE A 243 21.88 3.74 -8.02
CA ILE A 243 20.73 3.08 -7.39
C ILE A 243 19.55 4.05 -7.30
N GLU A 244 19.77 5.29 -6.83
CA GLU A 244 18.73 6.31 -6.78
C GLU A 244 18.09 6.53 -8.15
N GLY A 245 18.92 6.61 -9.22
CA GLY A 245 18.46 6.76 -10.60
C GLY A 245 17.64 5.56 -11.07
N ARG A 246 18.08 4.33 -10.77
CA ARG A 246 17.34 3.10 -11.08
C ARG A 246 15.99 3.08 -10.37
N ASN A 247 15.96 3.32 -9.06
CA ASN A 247 14.75 3.32 -8.26
C ASN A 247 13.79 4.45 -8.69
N PHE A 248 14.34 5.61 -9.08
CA PHE A 248 13.54 6.69 -9.66
C PHE A 248 12.86 6.26 -10.96
N ASN A 249 13.59 5.62 -11.88
CA ASN A 249 13.03 5.17 -13.14
C ASN A 249 11.97 4.08 -12.94
N ILE A 250 12.19 3.14 -12.02
CA ILE A 250 11.17 2.12 -11.67
C ILE A 250 9.90 2.81 -11.19
N ARG A 251 10.00 3.71 -10.21
CA ARG A 251 8.83 4.44 -9.69
C ARG A 251 8.15 5.28 -10.78
N LYS A 252 8.93 5.95 -11.63
CA LYS A 252 8.39 6.73 -12.76
C LYS A 252 7.59 5.84 -13.71
N ASN A 253 8.11 4.66 -14.04
CA ASN A 253 7.38 3.73 -14.90
C ASN A 253 6.10 3.24 -14.25
N VAL A 254 6.13 2.87 -12.97
CA VAL A 254 4.92 2.47 -12.23
C VAL A 254 3.86 3.57 -12.27
N LEU A 255 4.25 4.82 -12.00
CA LEU A 255 3.33 5.96 -12.07
C LEU A 255 2.76 6.17 -13.48
N ASN A 256 3.57 6.03 -14.52
CA ASN A 256 3.10 6.17 -15.90
C ASN A 256 2.05 5.13 -16.29
N TYR A 257 2.16 3.89 -15.79
CA TYR A 257 1.15 2.85 -15.98
C TYR A 257 -0.11 3.12 -15.14
N ASP A 258 0.07 3.53 -13.89
CA ASP A 258 -1.03 3.80 -12.97
C ASP A 258 -1.87 5.03 -13.41
N ASP A 259 -1.24 6.02 -14.03
CA ASP A 259 -1.90 7.22 -14.56
C ASP A 259 -2.96 6.89 -15.62
N VAL A 260 -2.69 5.89 -16.49
CA VAL A 260 -3.66 5.41 -17.48
C VAL A 260 -4.88 4.83 -16.79
N MET A 261 -4.67 3.89 -15.87
CA MET A 261 -5.76 3.27 -15.11
C MET A 261 -6.52 4.28 -14.25
N ASN A 262 -5.83 5.26 -13.69
CA ASN A 262 -6.47 6.28 -12.87
C ASN A 262 -7.41 7.19 -13.69
N THR A 263 -6.99 7.58 -14.89
CA THR A 263 -7.84 8.35 -15.82
C THR A 263 -9.12 7.59 -16.16
N GLN A 264 -9.02 6.31 -16.51
CA GLN A 264 -10.18 5.45 -16.82
C GLN A 264 -11.07 5.27 -15.56
N ARG A 265 -10.47 5.07 -14.40
CA ARG A 265 -11.19 4.97 -13.12
C ARG A 265 -12.01 6.23 -12.81
N GLU A 266 -11.42 7.41 -13.00
CA GLU A 266 -12.12 8.68 -12.76
C GLU A 266 -13.35 8.82 -13.65
N ILE A 267 -13.28 8.41 -14.92
CA ILE A 267 -14.41 8.44 -15.85
C ILE A 267 -15.53 7.52 -15.33
N ILE A 268 -15.22 6.25 -15.07
CA ILE A 268 -16.20 5.25 -14.63
C ILE A 268 -16.80 5.62 -13.27
N TYR A 269 -15.98 6.06 -12.32
CA TYR A 269 -16.47 6.41 -10.98
C TYR A 269 -17.34 7.66 -10.99
N LYS A 270 -17.03 8.64 -11.87
CA LYS A 270 -17.88 9.82 -12.05
C LYS A 270 -19.26 9.42 -12.61
N GLN A 271 -19.30 8.59 -13.64
CA GLN A 271 -20.55 8.08 -14.21
C GLN A 271 -21.34 7.28 -13.16
N ARG A 272 -20.65 6.38 -12.45
CA ARG A 272 -21.26 5.59 -11.38
C ARG A 272 -21.84 6.47 -10.25
N GLN A 273 -21.16 7.55 -9.89
CA GLN A 273 -21.64 8.49 -8.88
C GLN A 273 -22.91 9.21 -9.33
N GLN A 274 -22.97 9.66 -10.57
CA GLN A 274 -24.17 10.28 -11.14
C GLN A 274 -25.39 9.36 -11.06
N VAL A 275 -25.21 8.08 -11.38
CA VAL A 275 -26.25 7.05 -11.24
C VAL A 275 -26.71 6.89 -9.79
N LEU A 276 -25.77 6.91 -8.83
CA LEU A 276 -26.07 6.77 -7.38
C LEU A 276 -26.76 8.00 -6.81
N ASP A 277 -26.38 9.19 -7.27
CA ASP A 277 -26.98 10.47 -6.83
C ASP A 277 -28.42 10.65 -7.34
N GLY A 278 -28.89 9.76 -8.21
CA GLY A 278 -30.29 9.72 -8.67
C GLY A 278 -30.57 10.65 -9.82
N GLU A 279 -29.54 10.98 -10.63
CA GLU A 279 -29.77 11.67 -11.91
C GLU A 279 -30.72 10.83 -12.79
N ASP A 280 -31.54 11.51 -13.57
CA ASP A 280 -32.43 10.85 -14.52
C ASP A 280 -31.60 10.21 -15.64
N LEU A 281 -31.65 8.89 -15.68
CA LEU A 281 -30.86 8.09 -16.64
C LEU A 281 -31.62 7.77 -17.90
N HIS A 282 -32.93 8.07 -17.94
CA HIS A 282 -33.81 7.65 -19.03
C HIS A 282 -33.34 8.15 -20.40
N GLU A 283 -33.00 9.43 -20.51
CA GLU A 283 -32.43 9.97 -21.75
C GLU A 283 -31.11 9.31 -22.15
N ASN A 284 -30.25 8.99 -21.18
CA ASN A 284 -29.01 8.28 -21.46
C ASN A 284 -29.27 6.86 -21.97
N ILE A 285 -30.24 6.16 -21.39
CA ILE A 285 -30.62 4.81 -21.84
C ILE A 285 -31.22 4.85 -23.25
N LEU A 286 -32.05 5.85 -23.58
CA LEU A 286 -32.56 6.03 -24.96
C LEU A 286 -31.40 6.31 -25.92
N GLY A 287 -30.39 7.06 -25.53
CA GLY A 287 -29.16 7.25 -26.29
C GLY A 287 -28.41 5.93 -26.53
N MET A 288 -28.23 5.13 -25.46
CA MET A 288 -27.57 3.81 -25.52
C MET A 288 -28.32 2.85 -26.47
N ILE A 289 -29.64 2.90 -26.50
CA ILE A 289 -30.47 2.07 -27.42
C ILE A 289 -30.19 2.43 -28.87
N LYS A 290 -30.13 3.73 -29.19
CA LYS A 290 -29.85 4.21 -30.56
C LYS A 290 -28.44 3.80 -30.98
N GLU A 291 -27.44 4.09 -30.18
CA GLU A 291 -26.04 3.72 -30.43
C GLU A 291 -25.88 2.19 -30.57
N PHE A 292 -26.57 1.39 -29.76
CA PHE A 292 -26.57 -0.08 -29.89
C PHE A 292 -27.14 -0.55 -31.25
N VAL A 293 -28.21 0.06 -31.72
CA VAL A 293 -28.80 -0.25 -33.03
C VAL A 293 -27.84 0.14 -34.16
N GLU A 294 -27.30 1.35 -34.10
CA GLU A 294 -26.34 1.85 -35.08
C GLU A 294 -25.08 0.98 -35.16
N ASP A 295 -24.46 0.66 -33.99
CA ASP A 295 -23.30 -0.23 -33.89
C ASP A 295 -23.61 -1.63 -34.44
N SER A 296 -24.82 -2.15 -34.15
CA SER A 296 -25.26 -3.46 -34.67
C SER A 296 -25.41 -3.45 -36.18
N VAL A 297 -25.97 -2.40 -36.76
CA VAL A 297 -26.07 -2.26 -38.21
C VAL A 297 -24.70 -2.10 -38.84
N ASN A 298 -23.85 -1.25 -38.29
CA ASN A 298 -22.48 -1.00 -38.78
C ASN A 298 -21.62 -2.27 -38.79
N MET A 299 -21.85 -3.22 -37.87
CA MET A 299 -21.12 -4.49 -37.83
C MET A 299 -21.43 -5.41 -39.01
N TYR A 300 -22.65 -5.36 -39.55
CA TYR A 300 -23.13 -6.27 -40.61
C TYR A 300 -23.34 -5.60 -41.95
N ILE A 301 -23.43 -4.27 -42.02
CA ILE A 301 -23.64 -3.45 -43.21
C ILE A 301 -22.55 -2.37 -43.21
N THR A 302 -21.54 -2.55 -44.07
CA THR A 302 -20.50 -1.53 -44.26
C THR A 302 -20.90 -0.53 -45.30
N ASP A 303 -20.41 0.71 -45.21
CA ASP A 303 -20.79 1.79 -46.19
C ASP A 303 -20.22 1.56 -47.61
N GLU A 304 -19.24 0.67 -47.73
CA GLU A 304 -18.55 0.34 -48.98
C GLU A 304 -19.21 -0.85 -49.72
N ASP A 305 -20.09 -1.60 -49.04
CA ASP A 305 -20.72 -2.78 -49.61
C ASP A 305 -21.94 -2.42 -50.48
N VAL A 306 -22.05 -3.12 -51.60
CA VAL A 306 -23.29 -3.12 -52.39
C VAL A 306 -24.37 -3.85 -51.61
N GLN A 307 -25.64 -3.41 -51.71
CA GLN A 307 -26.78 -3.95 -50.95
C GLN A 307 -26.89 -5.49 -51.03
N ASP A 308 -26.52 -6.09 -52.15
CA ASP A 308 -26.51 -7.55 -52.35
C ASP A 308 -25.53 -8.30 -51.41
N ASN A 309 -24.53 -7.61 -50.91
CA ASN A 309 -23.52 -8.18 -50.00
C ASN A 309 -23.83 -7.96 -48.52
N TRP A 310 -24.90 -7.25 -48.18
CA TRP A 310 -25.27 -6.99 -46.81
C TRP A 310 -25.64 -8.29 -46.07
N ASN A 311 -25.06 -8.51 -44.91
CA ASN A 311 -25.36 -9.68 -44.07
C ASN A 311 -26.62 -9.41 -43.21
N LEU A 312 -27.78 -9.23 -43.86
CA LEU A 312 -29.05 -8.98 -43.17
C LEU A 312 -29.48 -10.14 -42.27
N GLN A 313 -29.12 -11.39 -42.64
CA GLN A 313 -29.39 -12.55 -41.77
C GLN A 313 -28.60 -12.48 -40.47
N GLY A 314 -27.32 -12.14 -40.51
CA GLY A 314 -26.48 -11.96 -39.31
C GLY A 314 -26.99 -10.82 -38.41
N LEU A 315 -27.44 -9.71 -39.03
CA LEU A 315 -28.06 -8.59 -38.29
C LEU A 315 -29.36 -9.03 -37.60
N LYS A 316 -30.21 -9.76 -38.33
CA LYS A 316 -31.44 -10.32 -37.77
C LYS A 316 -31.18 -11.24 -36.59
N ASP A 317 -30.24 -12.18 -36.71
CA ASP A 317 -29.92 -13.16 -35.69
C ASP A 317 -29.34 -12.47 -34.43
N ARG A 318 -28.51 -11.41 -34.60
CA ARG A 318 -27.97 -10.63 -33.49
C ARG A 318 -29.02 -9.90 -32.65
N LEU A 319 -30.06 -9.39 -33.31
CA LEU A 319 -31.13 -8.60 -32.70
C LEU A 319 -32.40 -9.44 -32.42
N MET A 320 -32.38 -10.73 -32.72
CA MET A 320 -33.49 -11.66 -32.52
C MET A 320 -33.96 -11.70 -31.06
N GLY A 321 -35.26 -11.54 -30.86
CA GLY A 321 -35.87 -11.54 -29.51
C GLY A 321 -35.65 -10.26 -28.68
N ILE A 322 -34.93 -9.28 -29.24
CA ILE A 322 -34.76 -7.95 -28.65
C ILE A 322 -35.57 -6.93 -29.48
N ILE A 323 -35.25 -6.81 -30.76
CA ILE A 323 -35.84 -5.82 -31.67
C ILE A 323 -36.43 -6.50 -32.93
N THR A 324 -35.80 -7.57 -33.43
CA THR A 324 -36.19 -8.26 -34.67
C THR A 324 -37.00 -9.54 -34.39
N VAL A 325 -37.79 -9.93 -35.39
CA VAL A 325 -38.59 -11.15 -35.46
C VAL A 325 -38.22 -11.99 -36.68
N GLU A 326 -38.70 -13.25 -36.74
CA GLU A 326 -38.33 -14.21 -37.78
C GLU A 326 -38.63 -13.72 -39.23
N ASP A 327 -39.66 -12.89 -39.39
CA ASP A 327 -40.12 -12.41 -40.70
C ASP A 327 -39.44 -11.10 -41.14
N ASP A 328 -38.48 -10.57 -40.40
CA ASP A 328 -37.80 -9.33 -40.75
C ASP A 328 -36.74 -9.55 -41.86
N PHE A 329 -36.50 -8.48 -42.61
CA PHE A 329 -35.52 -8.41 -43.71
C PHE A 329 -35.74 -9.39 -44.88
N ASN A 330 -36.96 -9.83 -45.09
CA ASN A 330 -37.34 -10.61 -46.27
C ASN A 330 -37.62 -9.65 -47.47
N TYR A 331 -36.54 -8.99 -47.95
CA TYR A 331 -36.66 -8.07 -49.08
C TYR A 331 -36.52 -8.81 -50.44
N THR A 332 -37.31 -8.38 -51.44
CA THR A 332 -37.05 -8.76 -52.82
C THR A 332 -35.84 -8.00 -53.36
N PRO A 333 -35.13 -8.50 -54.40
CA PRO A 333 -33.97 -7.78 -54.95
C PRO A 333 -34.28 -6.33 -55.38
N GLN A 334 -35.49 -6.05 -55.84
CA GLN A 334 -35.93 -4.72 -56.24
C GLN A 334 -36.14 -3.77 -55.04
N GLU A 335 -36.67 -4.30 -53.94
CA GLU A 335 -36.82 -3.53 -52.69
C GLU A 335 -35.49 -3.28 -52.05
N LEU A 336 -34.54 -4.21 -52.16
CA LEU A 336 -33.21 -4.07 -51.61
C LEU A 336 -32.41 -2.95 -52.28
N ASP A 337 -32.57 -2.78 -53.61
CA ASP A 337 -31.91 -1.71 -54.38
C ASP A 337 -32.38 -0.30 -53.98
N GLU A 338 -33.61 -0.15 -53.45
CA GLU A 338 -34.18 1.13 -53.02
C GLU A 338 -33.88 1.50 -51.57
N ILE A 339 -33.48 0.52 -50.72
CA ILE A 339 -33.26 0.71 -49.31
C ILE A 339 -31.81 1.19 -49.04
N THR A 340 -31.67 2.22 -48.22
CA THR A 340 -30.36 2.66 -47.74
C THR A 340 -30.08 2.09 -46.37
N LYS A 341 -28.79 2.03 -46.01
CA LYS A 341 -28.34 1.66 -44.65
C LYS A 341 -29.05 2.50 -43.58
N LYS A 342 -29.22 3.79 -43.85
CA LYS A 342 -29.89 4.71 -42.95
C LYS A 342 -31.36 4.33 -42.72
N ASP A 343 -32.06 3.88 -43.74
CA ASP A 343 -33.46 3.44 -43.62
C ASP A 343 -33.58 2.24 -42.67
N ILE A 344 -32.58 1.32 -42.69
CA ILE A 344 -32.54 0.17 -41.80
C ILE A 344 -32.26 0.63 -40.36
N VAL A 345 -31.33 1.58 -40.15
CA VAL A 345 -31.04 2.15 -38.81
C VAL A 345 -32.31 2.84 -38.30
N ASP A 346 -32.91 3.76 -39.06
CA ASP A 346 -34.09 4.51 -38.63
C ASP A 346 -35.28 3.58 -38.31
N LEU A 347 -35.46 2.51 -39.10
CA LEU A 347 -36.51 1.49 -38.88
C LEU A 347 -36.29 0.74 -37.54
N LEU A 348 -35.06 0.30 -37.30
CA LEU A 348 -34.72 -0.47 -36.10
C LEU A 348 -34.73 0.41 -34.86
N GLU A 349 -34.24 1.65 -34.93
CA GLU A 349 -34.33 2.62 -33.85
C GLU A 349 -35.78 2.93 -33.45
N ASP A 350 -36.63 3.27 -34.41
CA ASP A 350 -38.04 3.58 -34.16
C ASP A 350 -38.75 2.37 -33.52
N ARG A 351 -38.44 1.15 -33.97
CA ARG A 351 -38.99 -0.08 -33.41
C ARG A 351 -38.48 -0.31 -31.99
N ALA A 352 -37.18 -0.17 -31.73
CA ALA A 352 -36.57 -0.33 -30.41
C ALA A 352 -37.20 0.65 -29.42
N LEU A 353 -37.31 1.92 -29.78
CA LEU A 353 -37.90 2.95 -28.93
C LEU A 353 -39.39 2.68 -28.65
N LYS A 354 -40.17 2.19 -29.63
CA LYS A 354 -41.58 1.78 -29.44
C LYS A 354 -41.71 0.60 -28.46
N ILE A 355 -40.84 -0.42 -28.60
CA ILE A 355 -40.82 -1.56 -27.69
C ILE A 355 -40.48 -1.08 -26.26
N TYR A 356 -39.53 -0.15 -26.14
CA TYR A 356 -39.09 0.37 -24.84
C TYR A 356 -40.17 1.25 -24.20
N ALA A 357 -40.82 2.14 -24.97
CA ALA A 357 -41.97 2.95 -24.48
C ALA A 357 -43.16 2.10 -24.03
N LYS A 358 -43.48 1.02 -24.75
CA LYS A 358 -44.51 0.08 -24.32
C LYS A 358 -44.12 -0.59 -22.98
N ARG A 359 -42.85 -0.88 -22.81
CA ARG A 359 -42.34 -1.48 -21.55
C ARG A 359 -42.46 -0.50 -20.38
N GLU A 360 -42.25 0.80 -20.62
CA GLU A 360 -42.49 1.86 -19.65
C GLU A 360 -43.99 1.93 -19.25
N GLU A 361 -44.91 1.82 -20.19
CA GLU A 361 -46.35 1.76 -19.93
C GLU A 361 -46.72 0.52 -19.07
N ASP A 362 -46.14 -0.65 -19.36
CA ASP A 362 -46.47 -1.92 -18.73
C ASP A 362 -45.92 -2.01 -17.28
N LEU A 363 -44.77 -1.43 -17.01
CA LEU A 363 -44.06 -1.48 -15.71
C LEU A 363 -44.37 -0.26 -14.84
N GLY A 364 -44.61 0.89 -15.42
CA GLY A 364 -44.66 2.19 -14.79
C GLY A 364 -43.30 2.85 -14.66
N GLN A 365 -43.26 4.16 -14.78
CA GLN A 365 -42.03 4.97 -14.88
C GLN A 365 -41.10 4.79 -13.67
N GLU A 366 -41.63 4.84 -12.45
CA GLU A 366 -40.78 4.72 -11.24
C GLU A 366 -40.05 3.37 -11.17
N LEU A 367 -40.74 2.28 -11.51
CA LEU A 367 -40.15 0.95 -11.46
C LEU A 367 -39.14 0.75 -12.60
N LEU A 368 -39.43 1.29 -13.79
CA LEU A 368 -38.48 1.21 -14.91
C LEU A 368 -37.19 1.97 -14.60
N HIS A 369 -37.27 3.19 -14.06
CA HIS A 369 -36.08 3.96 -13.69
C HIS A 369 -35.26 3.27 -12.59
N GLU A 370 -35.90 2.56 -11.65
CA GLU A 370 -35.17 1.74 -10.65
C GLU A 370 -34.47 0.55 -11.32
N ILE A 371 -35.11 -0.10 -12.29
CA ILE A 371 -34.51 -1.20 -13.07
C ILE A 371 -33.32 -0.70 -13.90
N GLU A 372 -33.47 0.43 -14.60
CA GLU A 372 -32.39 1.07 -15.37
C GLU A 372 -31.16 1.28 -14.50
N ARG A 373 -31.34 1.87 -13.31
CA ARG A 373 -30.29 2.13 -12.34
C ARG A 373 -29.60 0.84 -11.89
N VAL A 374 -30.35 -0.16 -11.47
CA VAL A 374 -29.83 -1.42 -10.98
C VAL A 374 -29.09 -2.19 -12.05
N VAL A 375 -29.65 -2.25 -13.27
CA VAL A 375 -29.04 -2.93 -14.40
C VAL A 375 -27.74 -2.25 -14.80
N LEU A 376 -27.75 -0.94 -14.97
CA LEU A 376 -26.57 -0.18 -15.37
C LEU A 376 -25.44 -0.31 -14.35
N LEU A 377 -25.73 -0.15 -13.06
CA LEU A 377 -24.71 -0.33 -12.01
C LEU A 377 -24.13 -1.74 -12.01
N LYS A 378 -24.97 -2.76 -12.14
CA LYS A 378 -24.52 -4.16 -12.16
C LYS A 378 -23.62 -4.44 -13.37
N VAL A 379 -23.99 -3.97 -14.56
CA VAL A 379 -23.21 -4.17 -15.78
C VAL A 379 -21.89 -3.43 -15.68
N VAL A 380 -21.92 -2.14 -15.30
CA VAL A 380 -20.71 -1.33 -15.12
C VAL A 380 -19.75 -1.99 -14.12
N ASP A 381 -20.22 -2.39 -12.93
CA ASP A 381 -19.37 -3.01 -11.93
C ASP A 381 -18.75 -4.32 -12.46
N THR A 382 -19.51 -5.15 -13.17
CA THR A 382 -19.01 -6.42 -13.73
C THR A 382 -17.95 -6.19 -14.81
N LYS A 383 -18.22 -5.29 -15.77
CA LYS A 383 -17.30 -5.01 -16.88
C LYS A 383 -16.04 -4.28 -16.41
N TRP A 384 -16.19 -3.35 -15.46
CA TRP A 384 -15.06 -2.63 -14.89
C TRP A 384 -14.11 -3.57 -14.14
N MET A 385 -14.62 -4.51 -13.36
CA MET A 385 -13.77 -5.51 -12.70
C MET A 385 -13.01 -6.37 -13.69
N ALA A 386 -13.68 -6.86 -14.75
CA ALA A 386 -13.01 -7.61 -15.80
C ALA A 386 -11.93 -6.78 -16.52
N HIS A 387 -12.24 -5.51 -16.81
CA HIS A 387 -11.28 -4.60 -17.46
C HIS A 387 -10.03 -4.35 -16.62
N ILE A 388 -10.16 -4.25 -15.29
CA ILE A 388 -8.99 -4.13 -14.40
C ILE A 388 -8.08 -5.35 -14.56
N ASP A 389 -8.65 -6.56 -14.55
CA ASP A 389 -7.89 -7.80 -14.72
C ASP A 389 -7.22 -7.86 -16.10
N ASP A 390 -7.94 -7.49 -17.18
CA ASP A 390 -7.41 -7.44 -18.53
C ASP A 390 -6.25 -6.43 -18.66
N MET A 391 -6.36 -5.27 -18.04
CA MET A 391 -5.29 -4.25 -18.00
C MET A 391 -4.07 -4.72 -17.21
N ASP A 392 -4.26 -5.49 -16.15
CA ASP A 392 -3.14 -6.09 -15.41
C ASP A 392 -2.43 -7.17 -16.26
N GLU A 393 -3.16 -7.98 -17.01
CA GLU A 393 -2.57 -8.93 -17.97
C GLU A 393 -1.81 -8.21 -19.08
N LEU A 394 -2.38 -7.14 -19.66
CA LEU A 394 -1.69 -6.31 -20.65
C LEU A 394 -0.36 -5.77 -20.08
N LYS A 395 -0.38 -5.27 -18.84
CA LYS A 395 0.79 -4.72 -18.16
C LYS A 395 1.92 -5.75 -18.01
N LYS A 396 1.61 -7.02 -17.72
CA LYS A 396 2.58 -8.10 -17.62
C LYS A 396 3.28 -8.38 -18.94
N GLY A 397 2.54 -8.31 -20.07
CA GLY A 397 3.04 -8.64 -21.40
C GLY A 397 3.67 -7.48 -22.16
N ILE A 398 3.27 -6.24 -21.89
CA ILE A 398 3.61 -5.06 -22.71
C ILE A 398 5.13 -4.78 -22.79
N GLY A 399 5.89 -5.17 -21.78
CA GLY A 399 7.35 -5.02 -21.73
C GLY A 399 8.06 -5.66 -22.92
N LEU A 400 7.49 -6.71 -23.51
CA LEU A 400 8.04 -7.40 -24.69
C LEU A 400 8.02 -6.52 -25.94
N ARG A 401 7.18 -5.49 -26.01
CA ARG A 401 7.13 -4.54 -27.14
C ARG A 401 8.45 -3.76 -27.30
N SER A 402 9.25 -3.66 -26.22
CA SER A 402 10.57 -3.01 -26.27
C SER A 402 11.56 -3.71 -27.20
N TYR A 403 11.44 -5.02 -27.43
CA TYR A 403 12.26 -5.74 -28.42
C TYR A 403 11.97 -5.26 -29.86
N GLY A 404 10.76 -4.79 -30.13
CA GLY A 404 10.36 -4.16 -31.39
C GLY A 404 10.67 -2.66 -31.47
N GLN A 405 11.54 -2.13 -30.58
CA GLN A 405 11.90 -0.70 -30.50
C GLN A 405 10.71 0.23 -30.20
N LYS A 406 9.59 -0.31 -29.72
CA LYS A 406 8.43 0.47 -29.29
C LYS A 406 8.55 0.82 -27.81
N ASN A 407 8.01 1.98 -27.45
CA ASN A 407 7.98 2.38 -26.03
C ASN A 407 6.81 1.67 -25.32
N PRO A 408 7.09 0.78 -24.34
CA PRO A 408 6.04 0.00 -23.67
C PRO A 408 4.94 0.85 -23.01
N VAL A 409 5.29 2.03 -22.48
CA VAL A 409 4.29 2.92 -21.84
C VAL A 409 3.34 3.52 -22.88
N VAL A 410 3.84 3.85 -24.07
CA VAL A 410 3.00 4.38 -25.15
C VAL A 410 2.08 3.29 -25.69
N GLU A 411 2.61 2.10 -25.95
CA GLU A 411 1.80 0.95 -26.39
C GLU A 411 0.72 0.59 -25.34
N TYR A 412 1.08 0.56 -24.06
CA TYR A 412 0.13 0.31 -22.99
C TYR A 412 -1.00 1.34 -22.96
N ARG A 413 -0.69 2.62 -23.20
CA ARG A 413 -1.70 3.67 -23.27
C ARG A 413 -2.63 3.49 -24.45
N MET A 414 -2.08 3.14 -25.63
CA MET A 414 -2.88 2.96 -26.86
C MET A 414 -3.75 1.71 -26.74
N GLU A 415 -3.16 0.54 -26.49
CA GLU A 415 -3.89 -0.72 -26.35
C GLU A 415 -4.91 -0.63 -25.18
N GLY A 416 -4.54 0.02 -24.06
CA GLY A 416 -5.45 0.22 -22.94
C GLY A 416 -6.59 1.19 -23.20
N MET A 417 -6.45 2.14 -24.15
CA MET A 417 -7.55 2.99 -24.59
C MET A 417 -8.52 2.21 -25.48
N ASP A 418 -8.00 1.44 -26.44
CA ASP A 418 -8.81 0.58 -27.30
C ASP A 418 -9.63 -0.42 -26.45
N MET A 419 -9.00 -1.07 -25.45
CA MET A 419 -9.69 -1.98 -24.51
C MET A 419 -10.75 -1.27 -23.67
N PHE A 420 -10.52 -0.01 -23.30
CA PHE A 420 -11.49 0.79 -22.55
C PHE A 420 -12.71 1.14 -23.42
N ASP A 421 -12.50 1.52 -24.67
CA ASP A 421 -13.56 1.82 -25.60
C ASP A 421 -14.40 0.56 -25.90
N ASP A 422 -13.77 -0.59 -26.08
CA ASP A 422 -14.45 -1.90 -26.20
C ASP A 422 -15.27 -2.25 -24.94
N MET A 423 -14.75 -1.97 -23.75
CA MET A 423 -15.48 -2.16 -22.50
C MET A 423 -16.72 -1.25 -22.44
N VAL A 424 -16.59 0.02 -22.81
CA VAL A 424 -17.72 0.98 -22.84
C VAL A 424 -18.79 0.53 -23.82
N ALA A 425 -18.39 0.08 -25.02
CA ALA A 425 -19.31 -0.50 -25.99
C ALA A 425 -20.03 -1.74 -25.44
N SER A 426 -19.29 -2.61 -24.75
CA SER A 426 -19.85 -3.82 -24.11
C SER A 426 -20.80 -3.48 -22.95
N ILE A 427 -20.55 -2.42 -22.18
CA ILE A 427 -21.48 -1.93 -21.14
C ILE A 427 -22.79 -1.50 -21.79
N ARG A 428 -22.72 -0.75 -22.89
CA ARG A 428 -23.90 -0.30 -23.64
C ARG A 428 -24.71 -1.49 -24.13
N GLU A 429 -24.07 -2.43 -24.83
CA GLU A 429 -24.72 -3.63 -25.38
C GLU A 429 -25.40 -4.45 -24.28
N ASP A 430 -24.67 -4.81 -23.21
CA ASP A 430 -25.21 -5.66 -22.16
C ASP A 430 -26.33 -4.96 -21.37
N THR A 431 -26.24 -3.64 -21.17
CA THR A 431 -27.28 -2.85 -20.53
C THR A 431 -28.58 -2.88 -21.35
N VAL A 432 -28.49 -2.60 -22.65
CA VAL A 432 -29.66 -2.64 -23.55
C VAL A 432 -30.25 -4.04 -23.60
N ARG A 433 -29.44 -5.09 -23.81
CA ARG A 433 -29.89 -6.48 -23.83
C ARG A 433 -30.61 -6.86 -22.54
N MET A 434 -30.05 -6.52 -21.39
CA MET A 434 -30.67 -6.79 -20.09
C MET A 434 -31.99 -6.05 -19.92
N LEU A 435 -32.05 -4.78 -20.29
CA LEU A 435 -33.27 -3.98 -20.18
C LEU A 435 -34.39 -4.52 -21.04
N PHE A 436 -34.10 -5.07 -22.23
CA PHE A 436 -35.12 -5.66 -23.14
C PHE A 436 -35.54 -7.07 -22.73
N THR A 437 -34.69 -7.85 -22.05
CA THR A 437 -34.95 -9.27 -21.71
C THR A 437 -35.43 -9.51 -20.30
N ILE A 438 -35.16 -8.58 -19.33
CA ILE A 438 -35.52 -8.75 -17.91
C ILE A 438 -37.04 -8.92 -17.74
N GLN A 439 -37.45 -9.96 -17.03
CA GLN A 439 -38.86 -10.20 -16.69
C GLN A 439 -39.04 -9.89 -15.18
N VAL A 440 -39.90 -8.93 -14.88
CA VAL A 440 -40.25 -8.59 -13.51
C VAL A 440 -41.34 -9.55 -13.01
N ARG A 441 -41.01 -10.44 -12.09
CA ARG A 441 -42.00 -11.25 -11.40
C ARG A 441 -42.64 -10.40 -10.30
N LYS A 442 -43.92 -10.06 -10.42
CA LYS A 442 -44.69 -9.46 -9.33
C LYS A 442 -44.86 -10.53 -8.23
N ASN A 443 -43.90 -10.64 -7.32
CA ASN A 443 -44.12 -11.40 -6.09
C ASN A 443 -45.10 -10.60 -5.23
N SER A 444 -46.32 -11.15 -5.08
CA SER A 444 -47.36 -10.62 -4.21
C SER A 444 -47.07 -10.88 -2.73
N ALA A 445 -45.87 -10.57 -2.25
CA ALA A 445 -45.52 -10.47 -0.81
C ALA A 445 -44.16 -9.86 -0.67
N ALA A 446 -44.05 -8.54 -0.82
CA ALA A 446 -42.88 -7.83 -0.33
C ALA A 446 -42.93 -7.81 1.23
N PRO A 447 -41.86 -8.22 1.93
CA PRO A 447 -41.76 -7.92 3.35
C PRO A 447 -41.66 -6.40 3.50
N LYS A 448 -42.58 -5.86 4.34
CA LYS A 448 -42.63 -4.41 4.65
C LYS A 448 -41.27 -3.95 5.17
N ARG A 449 -40.71 -2.95 4.53
CA ARG A 449 -39.40 -2.32 4.80
C ARG A 449 -39.39 -1.49 6.12
N GLU A 450 -40.35 -1.71 7.05
CA GLU A 450 -40.49 -0.90 8.25
C GLU A 450 -39.64 -1.31 9.47
N ASP A 451 -38.88 -2.42 9.38
CA ASP A 451 -38.15 -2.95 10.55
C ASP A 451 -36.61 -2.85 10.52
N VAL A 452 -35.99 -2.13 9.58
CA VAL A 452 -34.52 -2.13 9.47
C VAL A 452 -33.82 -0.83 9.90
N LEU A 453 -34.57 0.24 10.22
CA LEU A 453 -33.95 1.50 10.65
C LEU A 453 -34.55 2.04 11.95
N LYS A 454 -34.20 1.42 13.08
CA LYS A 454 -34.12 2.12 14.36
C LYS A 454 -32.65 2.35 14.70
N PRO A 455 -32.18 3.61 14.80
CA PRO A 455 -30.82 3.90 15.25
C PRO A 455 -30.77 3.69 16.76
N GLY A 456 -30.01 2.75 17.24
CA GLY A 456 -29.67 2.69 18.65
C GLY A 456 -29.74 1.34 19.37
N GLU A 457 -29.43 0.20 18.71
CA GLU A 457 -29.10 -0.99 19.49
C GLU A 457 -27.90 -1.71 18.80
N HIS A 458 -26.77 -1.61 19.46
CA HIS A 458 -25.61 -2.43 19.15
C HIS A 458 -25.93 -3.90 19.44
N HIS A 459 -26.43 -4.65 18.48
CA HIS A 459 -26.42 -6.10 18.57
C HIS A 459 -25.00 -6.59 18.27
N ASN A 460 -24.34 -7.02 19.33
CA ASN A 460 -23.18 -7.91 19.24
C ASN A 460 -23.56 -9.09 18.35
N MET A 461 -23.07 -9.10 17.12
CA MET A 461 -23.09 -10.30 16.29
C MET A 461 -22.19 -11.34 16.95
N THR A 462 -22.75 -12.19 17.76
CA THR A 462 -22.12 -13.42 18.19
C THR A 462 -21.92 -14.30 16.95
N VAL A 463 -20.69 -14.34 16.46
CA VAL A 463 -20.26 -15.36 15.49
C VAL A 463 -20.62 -16.72 16.09
N ARG A 464 -21.62 -17.40 15.52
CA ARG A 464 -21.96 -18.77 15.89
C ARG A 464 -20.76 -19.64 15.53
N LYS A 465 -19.89 -19.90 16.51
CA LYS A 465 -18.87 -20.95 16.39
C LYS A 465 -19.59 -22.25 16.05
N ALA A 466 -19.22 -22.89 14.96
CA ALA A 466 -19.71 -24.20 14.59
C ALA A 466 -19.60 -25.12 15.80
N LYS A 467 -20.70 -25.81 16.17
CA LYS A 467 -20.70 -26.76 17.27
C LYS A 467 -19.67 -27.83 16.96
N LYS A 468 -18.66 -27.98 17.82
CA LYS A 468 -17.72 -29.12 17.71
C LYS A 468 -18.53 -30.40 17.77
N PRO A 469 -18.25 -31.40 16.89
CA PRO A 469 -18.95 -32.65 16.87
C PRO A 469 -18.81 -33.34 18.24
N GLY A 470 -19.89 -33.92 18.70
CA GLY A 470 -19.92 -34.68 19.95
C GLY A 470 -19.04 -35.93 19.87
N ARG A 471 -18.52 -36.38 21.00
CA ARG A 471 -17.59 -37.50 21.10
C ARG A 471 -18.08 -38.80 20.41
N ASN A 472 -19.41 -38.98 20.30
CA ASN A 472 -20.06 -40.13 19.67
C ASN A 472 -20.61 -39.87 18.26
N ASP A 473 -20.53 -38.63 17.75
CA ASP A 473 -21.01 -38.28 16.41
C ASP A 473 -20.07 -38.85 15.33
N LEU A 474 -20.58 -38.99 14.11
CA LEU A 474 -19.74 -39.37 12.97
C LEU A 474 -18.67 -38.32 12.71
N CYS A 475 -17.43 -38.75 12.44
CA CYS A 475 -16.32 -37.86 12.21
C CYS A 475 -16.51 -37.06 10.92
N PRO A 476 -16.37 -35.72 10.94
CA PRO A 476 -16.55 -34.87 9.76
C PRO A 476 -15.49 -35.12 8.65
N CYS A 477 -14.42 -35.89 8.92
CA CYS A 477 -13.42 -36.26 7.91
C CYS A 477 -13.92 -37.30 6.88
N GLY A 478 -15.17 -37.77 6.95
CA GLY A 478 -15.75 -38.69 6.00
C GLY A 478 -15.35 -40.19 6.20
N SER A 479 -14.63 -40.52 7.27
CA SER A 479 -14.13 -41.90 7.54
C SER A 479 -15.20 -42.88 8.01
N GLY A 480 -16.46 -42.45 8.24
CA GLY A 480 -17.55 -43.29 8.75
C GLY A 480 -17.38 -43.74 10.21
N LYS A 481 -16.31 -43.39 10.90
CA LYS A 481 -16.03 -43.72 12.30
C LYS A 481 -16.56 -42.62 13.24
N LYS A 482 -16.86 -43.00 14.50
CA LYS A 482 -17.23 -42.00 15.54
C LYS A 482 -16.04 -41.08 15.83
N TYR A 483 -16.31 -39.82 16.10
CA TYR A 483 -15.28 -38.77 16.29
C TYR A 483 -14.20 -39.19 17.32
N LYS A 484 -14.61 -39.83 18.43
CA LYS A 484 -13.69 -40.34 19.46
C LYS A 484 -12.73 -41.45 18.98
N ASN A 485 -13.07 -42.12 17.88
CA ASN A 485 -12.28 -43.24 17.33
C ASN A 485 -11.59 -42.85 16.00
N CYS A 486 -11.57 -41.55 15.67
CA CYS A 486 -10.95 -41.01 14.48
C CYS A 486 -10.19 -39.71 14.83
N CYS A 487 -10.57 -38.56 14.35
CA CYS A 487 -9.88 -37.28 14.63
C CYS A 487 -9.92 -36.84 16.09
N GLY A 488 -10.84 -37.40 16.90
CA GLY A 488 -10.91 -37.15 18.34
C GLY A 488 -10.18 -38.17 19.22
N ALA A 489 -9.48 -39.17 18.64
CA ALA A 489 -8.75 -40.22 19.39
C ALA A 489 -7.27 -39.92 19.62
N GLY A 490 -6.71 -38.90 19.03
CA GLY A 490 -5.30 -38.55 19.12
C GLY A 490 -5.06 -37.31 19.98
N ASN A 491 -4.08 -37.40 20.85
CA ASN A 491 -3.54 -36.36 21.76
C ASN A 491 -3.45 -34.97 21.10
N GLY A 492 -3.87 -33.95 21.84
CA GLY A 492 -3.78 -32.55 21.43
C GLY A 492 -2.35 -32.05 21.25
N VAL A 493 -1.74 -32.26 20.08
CA VAL A 493 -0.46 -31.64 19.67
C VAL A 493 -0.38 -31.44 18.12
N GLN A 494 -1.44 -31.62 17.34
CA GLN A 494 -1.34 -31.45 15.88
C GLN A 494 -2.43 -30.60 15.23
N ALA A 495 -3.08 -29.71 15.97
CA ALA A 495 -4.04 -28.78 15.39
C ALA A 495 -3.43 -27.37 15.09
N ASP A 496 -2.24 -27.07 15.59
CA ASP A 496 -1.60 -25.77 15.40
C ASP A 496 -0.59 -25.72 14.23
N GLU A 497 -0.25 -26.88 13.64
CA GLU A 497 0.67 -26.93 12.48
C GLU A 497 -0.01 -26.85 11.11
N ALA A 498 -1.32 -27.05 11.03
CA ALA A 498 -2.04 -26.95 9.75
C ALA A 498 -2.47 -25.52 9.41
N GLU A 499 -2.62 -24.64 10.39
CA GLU A 499 -2.94 -23.21 10.18
C GLU A 499 -1.69 -22.36 9.89
N GLN A 500 -0.48 -22.89 10.18
CA GLN A 500 0.79 -22.25 9.84
C GLN A 500 1.34 -22.66 8.47
N ALA A 501 0.84 -23.70 7.87
CA ALA A 501 1.28 -24.15 6.54
C ALA A 501 0.53 -23.47 5.39
N GLU A 502 -0.67 -22.94 5.60
CA GLU A 502 -1.41 -22.15 4.59
C GLU A 502 -0.98 -20.69 4.54
N ASN A 503 -0.35 -20.17 5.59
CA ASN A 503 0.19 -18.80 5.62
C ASN A 503 1.68 -18.70 5.23
N SER A 504 2.35 -19.80 4.89
CA SER A 504 3.76 -19.81 4.47
C SER A 504 3.99 -20.13 2.99
N SER A 505 2.94 -20.39 2.21
CA SER A 505 3.05 -20.65 0.76
C SER A 505 2.79 -19.43 -0.12
N ASP A 506 2.53 -18.25 0.46
CA ASP A 506 2.24 -17.01 -0.28
C ASP A 506 3.36 -15.95 -0.20
N SER A 507 4.59 -16.37 0.15
CA SER A 507 5.74 -15.46 0.25
C SER A 507 7.03 -15.96 -0.38
N SER A 508 6.94 -16.86 -1.38
CA SER A 508 8.11 -17.31 -2.14
C SER A 508 7.83 -17.41 -3.64
N GLU A 509 7.42 -16.29 -4.25
CA GLU A 509 7.59 -16.00 -5.67
C GLU A 509 7.49 -14.48 -5.84
N GLU A 510 8.65 -13.80 -5.68
CA GLU A 510 9.10 -12.63 -6.46
C GLU A 510 10.56 -12.32 -6.14
#